data_67d7b7a63ba1f6bdcd1ff47f054dfc0a
#
_entry.id   67d7b7a63ba1f6bdcd1ff47f054dfc0a
#
_cell.length_a   1.000
_cell.length_b   1.000
_cell.length_c   1.000
_cell.angle_alpha   90.00
_cell.angle_beta   90.00
_cell.angle_gamma   90.00
#
_symmetry.space_group_name_H-M   'P 1'
#
loop_
_entity.id
_entity.type
_entity.pdbx_description
1 polymer ?
#
loop_
_entity_poly.entity_id
_entity_poly.type
_entity_poly.pdbx_seq_one_letter_code
_entity_poly.pdbx_strand_id
1 'polypeptide(L)'
;TEIYTLSLHDALPISVVFLENYDMATGLAMTSGVDIWLNNPIRPFEASGTSGMKAAMNGVPNCSILDGWWPEGCQHGVNGWKIGDSENDRNDERDANFVYDVLEKEVLPAWEEGGSVWANIMRSSIVTSSRFTGARMINEYKRFYEGFSS
;
A
#
# COMPACT_ATOMS: atom_id res chain seq x y z
N THR A 1 -19.72 -0.82 18.89
CA THR A 1 -19.09 -0.83 17.57
C THR A 1 -20.19 -0.70 16.54
N GLU A 2 -20.30 0.44 15.86
CA GLU A 2 -21.25 0.60 14.75
C GLU A 2 -20.65 -0.04 13.51
N ILE A 3 -21.34 -1.02 12.95
CA ILE A 3 -20.98 -1.66 11.69
C ILE A 3 -21.74 -0.92 10.59
N TYR A 4 -21.04 -0.18 9.76
CA TYR A 4 -21.61 0.45 8.57
C TYR A 4 -21.53 -0.53 7.41
N THR A 5 -22.68 -1.00 6.94
CA THR A 5 -22.78 -1.85 5.75
C THR A 5 -23.07 -0.97 4.56
N LEU A 6 -22.11 -0.82 3.66
CA LEU A 6 -22.31 -0.18 2.36
C LEU A 6 -22.57 -1.28 1.32
N SER A 7 -23.74 -1.27 0.71
CA SER A 7 -24.05 -2.16 -0.42
C SER A 7 -23.56 -1.50 -1.71
N LEU A 8 -22.45 -1.98 -2.24
CA LEU A 8 -22.02 -1.72 -3.61
C LEU A 8 -22.43 -2.93 -4.45
N HIS A 9 -23.49 -2.79 -5.22
CA HIS A 9 -24.10 -3.81 -6.07
C HIS A 9 -24.55 -5.13 -5.39
N ASP A 10 -25.67 -5.68 -5.84
CA ASP A 10 -26.49 -6.76 -5.26
C ASP A 10 -25.80 -8.12 -4.98
N ALA A 11 -24.49 -8.22 -4.97
CA ALA A 11 -23.80 -9.51 -4.92
C ALA A 11 -23.05 -9.83 -3.62
N LEU A 12 -22.50 -8.86 -2.87
CA LEU A 12 -21.79 -9.14 -1.61
C LEU A 12 -21.96 -8.00 -0.61
N PRO A 13 -22.32 -8.28 0.65
CA PRO A 13 -22.32 -7.26 1.70
C PRO A 13 -20.86 -6.84 2.00
N ILE A 14 -20.50 -5.62 1.63
CA ILE A 14 -19.24 -5.04 2.05
C ILE A 14 -19.44 -4.53 3.47
N SER A 15 -18.65 -5.09 4.41
CA SER A 15 -18.64 -4.64 5.79
C SER A 15 -17.47 -3.68 6.00
N VAL A 16 -17.76 -2.43 6.34
CA VAL A 16 -16.77 -1.46 6.77
C VAL A 16 -16.77 -1.43 8.30
N VAL A 17 -15.63 -1.72 8.92
CA VAL A 17 -15.47 -1.71 10.36
C VAL A 17 -14.48 -0.64 10.75
N PHE A 18 -14.92 0.29 11.60
CA PHE A 18 -14.02 1.26 12.23
C PHE A 18 -13.40 0.62 13.47
N LEU A 19 -12.05 0.56 13.48
CA LEU A 19 -11.29 0.04 14.62
C LEU A 19 -10.97 1.19 15.58
N GLU A 20 -11.62 1.17 16.74
CA GLU A 20 -11.32 2.12 17.81
C GLU A 20 -10.01 1.76 18.52
N ASN A 21 -9.39 2.76 19.13
CA ASN A 21 -8.19 2.61 19.98
C ASN A 21 -7.04 1.85 19.25
N TYR A 22 -6.73 2.29 18.03
CA TYR A 22 -5.62 1.73 17.26
C TYR A 22 -4.32 1.82 18.07
N ASP A 23 -3.76 0.66 18.41
CA ASP A 23 -2.52 0.50 19.17
C ASP A 23 -1.47 -0.32 18.39
N MET A 24 -0.32 -0.58 19.01
CA MET A 24 0.75 -1.36 18.38
C MET A 24 0.34 -2.80 18.09
N ALA A 25 -0.49 -3.43 18.93
CA ALA A 25 -0.94 -4.80 18.72
C ALA A 25 -1.89 -4.87 17.52
N THR A 26 -2.84 -3.94 17.44
CA THR A 26 -3.74 -3.80 16.30
C THR A 26 -2.97 -3.50 15.01
N GLY A 27 -1.99 -2.59 15.09
CA GLY A 27 -1.13 -2.26 13.95
C GLY A 27 -0.32 -3.44 13.43
N LEU A 28 0.21 -4.28 14.34
CA LEU A 28 0.91 -5.50 13.99
C LEU A 28 -0.03 -6.52 13.33
N ALA A 29 -1.21 -6.74 13.92
CA ALA A 29 -2.19 -7.66 13.37
C ALA A 29 -2.65 -7.24 11.96
N MET A 30 -2.92 -5.96 11.76
CA MET A 30 -3.31 -5.43 10.44
C MET A 30 -2.20 -5.58 9.41
N THR A 31 -0.98 -5.13 9.70
CA THR A 31 0.12 -5.16 8.74
C THR A 31 0.59 -6.57 8.39
N SER A 32 0.22 -7.58 9.16
CA SER A 32 0.59 -8.97 8.92
C SER A 32 -0.57 -9.90 8.56
N GLY A 33 -1.82 -9.46 8.74
CA GLY A 33 -2.98 -10.33 8.64
C GLY A 33 -4.03 -9.93 7.61
N VAL A 34 -3.86 -8.81 6.90
CA VAL A 34 -4.75 -8.40 5.82
C VAL A 34 -4.24 -8.91 4.47
N ASP A 35 -5.14 -9.03 3.51
CA ASP A 35 -4.80 -9.50 2.17
C ASP A 35 -4.23 -8.40 1.28
N ILE A 36 -4.64 -7.16 1.51
CA ILE A 36 -4.15 -5.98 0.79
C ILE A 36 -4.06 -4.78 1.73
N TRP A 37 -3.07 -3.95 1.52
CA TRP A 37 -2.88 -2.68 2.22
C TRP A 37 -3.29 -1.52 1.33
N LEU A 38 -4.51 -1.02 1.53
CA LEU A 38 -5.00 0.17 0.83
C LEU A 38 -4.50 1.43 1.54
N ASN A 39 -3.81 2.30 0.82
CA ASN A 39 -3.31 3.57 1.33
C ASN A 39 -3.68 4.71 0.37
N ASN A 40 -4.42 5.69 0.87
CA ASN A 40 -4.97 6.78 0.06
C ASN A 40 -4.59 8.16 0.62
N PRO A 41 -3.30 8.50 0.67
CA PRO A 41 -2.86 9.81 1.14
C PRO A 41 -3.22 10.91 0.15
N ILE A 42 -3.32 12.13 0.66
CA ILE A 42 -3.41 13.33 -0.18
C ILE A 42 -1.98 13.74 -0.56
N ARG A 43 -1.64 13.71 -1.83
CA ARG A 43 -0.32 14.13 -2.32
C ARG A 43 -0.10 15.63 -2.13
N PRO A 44 1.11 16.06 -1.79
CA PRO A 44 2.34 15.30 -1.49
C PRO A 44 2.60 15.13 0.02
N PHE A 45 1.57 14.85 0.82
CA PHE A 45 1.64 14.93 2.29
C PHE A 45 2.03 13.61 2.98
N GLU A 46 2.20 12.52 2.24
CA GLU A 46 2.74 11.27 2.78
C GLU A 46 4.28 11.31 2.79
N ALA A 47 4.86 11.62 3.95
CA ALA A 47 6.31 11.79 4.05
C ALA A 47 7.10 10.48 3.81
N SER A 48 6.56 9.34 4.22
CA SER A 48 7.23 8.03 4.09
C SER A 48 6.25 6.88 3.84
N GLY A 49 5.21 6.70 4.67
CA GLY A 49 4.27 5.58 4.54
C GLY A 49 4.81 4.27 5.13
N THR A 50 5.37 4.33 6.35
CA THR A 50 6.00 3.16 7.00
C THR A 50 5.05 2.00 7.27
N SER A 51 3.74 2.25 7.34
CA SER A 51 2.73 1.19 7.48
C SER A 51 2.70 0.29 6.23
N GLY A 52 2.73 0.87 5.03
CA GLY A 52 2.82 0.11 3.79
C GLY A 52 4.14 -0.66 3.66
N MET A 53 5.26 -0.12 4.13
CA MET A 53 6.53 -0.86 4.20
C MET A 53 6.41 -2.10 5.11
N LYS A 54 5.78 -1.96 6.29
CA LYS A 54 5.55 -3.08 7.22
C LYS A 54 4.64 -4.13 6.61
N ALA A 55 3.57 -3.72 5.94
CA ALA A 55 2.69 -4.62 5.22
C ALA A 55 3.47 -5.40 4.14
N ALA A 56 4.27 -4.72 3.32
CA ALA A 56 5.10 -5.35 2.31
C ALA A 56 6.10 -6.36 2.89
N MET A 57 6.71 -6.09 4.04
CA MET A 57 7.60 -7.03 4.75
C MET A 57 6.89 -8.32 5.15
N ASN A 58 5.59 -8.27 5.39
CA ASN A 58 4.76 -9.43 5.71
C ASN A 58 4.13 -10.09 4.48
N GLY A 59 4.47 -9.63 3.29
CA GLY A 59 3.92 -10.17 2.05
C GLY A 59 2.54 -9.62 1.69
N VAL A 60 2.08 -8.58 2.38
CA VAL A 60 0.82 -7.90 2.05
C VAL A 60 1.08 -6.91 0.92
N PRO A 61 0.48 -7.10 -0.27
CA PRO A 61 0.63 -6.17 -1.38
C PRO A 61 0.04 -4.81 -1.04
N ASN A 62 0.71 -3.75 -1.48
CA ASN A 62 0.19 -2.39 -1.34
C ASN A 62 -0.65 -2.01 -2.56
N CYS A 63 -1.80 -1.39 -2.31
CA CYS A 63 -2.58 -0.64 -3.27
C CYS A 63 -2.59 0.81 -2.80
N SER A 64 -1.80 1.67 -3.42
CA SER A 64 -1.56 3.00 -2.87
C SER A 64 -1.40 4.06 -3.94
N ILE A 65 -1.79 5.28 -3.59
CA ILE A 65 -1.38 6.48 -4.32
C ILE A 65 0.14 6.56 -4.34
N LEU A 66 0.70 7.06 -5.43
CA LEU A 66 2.15 7.25 -5.63
C LEU A 66 2.65 8.44 -4.79
N ASP A 67 2.80 8.21 -3.49
CA ASP A 67 3.35 9.16 -2.52
C ASP A 67 4.21 8.43 -1.48
N GLY A 68 4.99 9.15 -0.71
CA GLY A 68 5.92 8.57 0.26
C GLY A 68 6.93 7.62 -0.39
N TRP A 69 7.03 6.38 0.09
CA TRP A 69 7.95 5.35 -0.41
C TRP A 69 7.49 4.68 -1.71
N TRP A 70 6.19 4.72 -1.99
CA TRP A 70 5.57 3.92 -3.04
C TRP A 70 6.02 4.28 -4.46
N PRO A 71 6.32 5.55 -4.83
CA PRO A 71 6.92 5.86 -6.13
C PRO A 71 8.25 5.15 -6.40
N GLU A 72 9.04 4.90 -5.35
CA GLU A 72 10.32 4.18 -5.44
C GLU A 72 10.12 2.65 -5.42
N GLY A 73 9.10 2.16 -4.69
CA GLY A 73 8.86 0.74 -4.47
C GLY A 73 7.96 0.09 -5.51
N CYS A 74 7.01 0.82 -6.06
CA CYS A 74 5.92 0.27 -6.87
C CYS A 74 6.38 -0.29 -8.22
N GLN A 75 6.03 -1.55 -8.44
CA GLN A 75 5.99 -2.18 -9.75
C GLN A 75 4.55 -2.65 -9.99
N HIS A 76 3.76 -1.79 -10.64
CA HIS A 76 2.33 -1.95 -10.81
C HIS A 76 1.96 -3.33 -11.38
N GLY A 77 1.04 -4.03 -10.71
CA GLY A 77 0.63 -5.39 -11.07
C GLY A 77 1.63 -6.50 -10.71
N VAL A 78 2.82 -6.15 -10.20
CA VAL A 78 3.88 -7.11 -9.87
C VAL A 78 4.07 -7.27 -8.37
N ASN A 79 4.18 -6.18 -7.63
CA ASN A 79 4.36 -6.20 -6.17
C ASN A 79 3.27 -5.45 -5.41
N GLY A 80 2.25 -5.01 -6.12
CA GLY A 80 1.13 -4.21 -5.67
C GLY A 80 0.64 -3.29 -6.77
N TRP A 81 -0.18 -2.32 -6.44
CA TRP A 81 -0.84 -1.46 -7.41
C TRP A 81 -0.69 0.01 -7.07
N LYS A 82 -0.46 0.82 -8.10
CA LYS A 82 -0.58 2.27 -7.98
C LYS A 82 -2.04 2.69 -8.16
N ILE A 83 -2.47 3.66 -7.40
CA ILE A 83 -3.75 4.34 -7.56
C ILE A 83 -3.49 5.65 -8.28
N GLY A 84 -4.20 5.89 -9.37
CA GLY A 84 -4.13 7.14 -10.12
C GLY A 84 -2.86 7.31 -10.94
N ASP A 85 -2.67 8.53 -11.38
CA ASP A 85 -1.53 8.99 -12.15
C ASP A 85 -0.56 9.85 -11.31
N SER A 86 0.38 10.53 -11.97
CA SER A 86 1.36 11.39 -11.32
C SER A 86 0.90 12.84 -11.17
N GLU A 87 -0.32 13.18 -11.51
CA GLU A 87 -0.83 14.54 -11.37
C GLU A 87 -0.96 14.95 -9.90
N ASN A 88 -0.58 16.17 -9.60
CA ASN A 88 -0.52 16.68 -8.23
C ASN A 88 -1.74 17.53 -7.84
N ASP A 89 -2.67 17.72 -8.77
CA ASP A 89 -3.90 18.44 -8.46
C ASP A 89 -4.86 17.55 -7.66
N ARG A 90 -5.41 18.09 -6.61
CA ARG A 90 -6.40 17.39 -5.81
C ARG A 90 -7.75 17.37 -6.51
N ASN A 91 -8.26 16.17 -6.76
CA ASN A 91 -9.60 15.96 -7.26
C ASN A 91 -10.19 14.70 -6.62
N ASP A 92 -10.95 14.88 -5.54
CA ASP A 92 -11.46 13.79 -4.70
C ASP A 92 -12.36 12.81 -5.47
N GLU A 93 -13.14 13.29 -6.46
CA GLU A 93 -14.01 12.44 -7.29
C GLU A 93 -13.18 11.60 -8.27
N ARG A 94 -12.22 12.20 -8.95
CA ARG A 94 -11.30 11.49 -9.84
C ARG A 94 -10.49 10.46 -9.06
N ASP A 95 -9.98 10.82 -7.89
CA ASP A 95 -9.14 9.95 -7.08
C ASP A 95 -9.95 8.77 -6.52
N ALA A 96 -11.22 8.98 -6.15
CA ALA A 96 -12.12 7.90 -5.78
C ALA A 96 -12.37 6.93 -6.95
N ASN A 97 -12.59 7.44 -8.17
CA ASN A 97 -12.76 6.61 -9.35
C ASN A 97 -11.50 5.77 -9.63
N PHE A 98 -10.31 6.31 -9.46
CA PHE A 98 -9.08 5.53 -9.59
C PHE A 98 -8.98 4.40 -8.55
N VAL A 99 -9.40 4.62 -7.31
CA VAL A 99 -9.45 3.56 -6.29
C VAL A 99 -10.38 2.44 -6.73
N TYR A 100 -11.60 2.77 -7.16
CA TYR A 100 -12.58 1.78 -7.61
C TYR A 100 -12.09 1.02 -8.84
N ASP A 101 -11.56 1.73 -9.83
CA ASP A 101 -11.06 1.12 -11.06
C ASP A 101 -9.94 0.11 -10.79
N VAL A 102 -8.97 0.46 -9.96
CA VAL A 102 -7.86 -0.44 -9.62
C VAL A 102 -8.36 -1.65 -8.82
N LEU A 103 -9.26 -1.43 -7.85
CA LEU A 103 -9.80 -2.53 -7.06
C LEU A 103 -10.61 -3.49 -7.93
N GLU A 104 -11.53 -2.99 -8.76
CA GLU A 104 -12.44 -3.82 -9.54
C GLU A 104 -11.75 -4.49 -10.75
N LYS A 105 -10.85 -3.77 -11.42
CA LYS A 105 -10.29 -4.23 -12.72
C LYS A 105 -8.97 -4.97 -12.57
N GLU A 106 -8.27 -4.82 -11.43
CA GLU A 106 -6.93 -5.38 -11.29
C GLU A 106 -6.76 -6.19 -10.00
N VAL A 107 -7.10 -5.63 -8.83
CA VAL A 107 -6.87 -6.29 -7.54
C VAL A 107 -7.80 -7.48 -7.35
N LEU A 108 -9.10 -7.30 -7.50
CA LEU A 108 -10.08 -8.37 -7.33
C LEU A 108 -9.87 -9.51 -8.32
N PRO A 109 -9.66 -9.28 -9.62
CA PRO A 109 -9.34 -10.37 -10.55
C PRO A 109 -8.08 -11.15 -10.16
N ALA A 110 -7.02 -10.47 -9.72
CA ALA A 110 -5.79 -11.13 -9.28
C ALA A 110 -6.01 -11.95 -7.99
N TRP A 111 -6.85 -11.45 -7.08
CA TRP A 111 -7.25 -12.17 -5.87
C TRP A 111 -8.09 -13.39 -6.19
N GLU A 112 -9.09 -13.26 -7.05
CA GLU A 112 -9.99 -14.35 -7.46
C GLU A 112 -9.23 -15.45 -8.22
N GLU A 113 -8.27 -15.09 -9.08
CA GLU A 113 -7.38 -16.07 -9.72
C GLU A 113 -6.56 -16.83 -8.68
N GLY A 114 -6.13 -16.14 -7.61
CA GLY A 114 -5.49 -16.74 -6.44
C GLY A 114 -4.20 -17.50 -6.76
N GLY A 115 -4.00 -18.60 -6.03
CA GLY A 115 -2.94 -19.57 -6.30
C GLY A 115 -1.54 -18.95 -6.50
N SER A 116 -0.91 -19.27 -7.62
CA SER A 116 0.45 -18.79 -7.95
C SER A 116 0.48 -17.29 -8.30
N VAL A 117 -0.59 -16.73 -8.84
CA VAL A 117 -0.66 -15.32 -9.21
C VAL A 117 -0.54 -14.44 -7.95
N TRP A 118 -1.44 -14.64 -7.00
CA TRP A 118 -1.41 -13.90 -5.75
C TRP A 118 -0.13 -14.14 -4.96
N ALA A 119 0.31 -15.40 -4.85
CA ALA A 119 1.54 -15.76 -4.17
C ALA A 119 2.80 -15.08 -4.78
N ASN A 120 2.84 -14.89 -6.09
CA ASN A 120 3.94 -14.18 -6.74
C ASN A 120 3.94 -12.69 -6.42
N ILE A 121 2.77 -12.07 -6.35
CA ILE A 121 2.63 -10.66 -5.94
C ILE A 121 3.09 -10.49 -4.49
N MET A 122 2.66 -11.39 -3.59
CA MET A 122 3.11 -11.41 -2.19
C MET A 122 4.63 -11.54 -2.07
N ARG A 123 5.25 -12.48 -2.80
CA ARG A 123 6.72 -12.66 -2.80
C ARG A 123 7.43 -11.41 -3.33
N SER A 124 6.92 -10.82 -4.40
CA SER A 124 7.49 -9.60 -4.99
C SER A 124 7.39 -8.42 -4.02
N SER A 125 6.32 -8.34 -3.25
CA SER A 125 6.14 -7.35 -2.19
C SER A 125 7.23 -7.49 -1.12
N ILE A 126 7.49 -8.72 -0.62
CA ILE A 126 8.57 -9.00 0.35
C ILE A 126 9.93 -8.62 -0.24
N VAL A 127 10.22 -9.04 -1.47
CA VAL A 127 11.51 -8.74 -2.12
C VAL A 127 11.72 -7.23 -2.26
N THR A 128 10.68 -6.51 -2.64
CA THR A 128 10.74 -5.04 -2.74
C THR A 128 11.03 -4.40 -1.38
N SER A 129 10.38 -4.86 -0.32
CA SER A 129 10.55 -4.30 1.02
C SER A 129 11.99 -4.41 1.54
N SER A 130 12.74 -5.43 1.10
CA SER A 130 14.14 -5.63 1.49
C SER A 130 15.07 -4.47 1.07
N ARG A 131 14.66 -3.65 0.13
CA ARG A 131 15.39 -2.43 -0.29
C ARG A 131 15.21 -1.28 0.69
N PHE A 132 14.17 -1.29 1.51
CA PHE A 132 13.80 -0.20 2.43
C PHE A 132 14.22 -0.55 3.85
N THR A 133 15.54 -0.69 4.05
CA THR A 133 16.12 -1.08 5.34
C THR A 133 16.89 0.06 5.99
N GLY A 134 16.98 0.03 7.34
CA GLY A 134 17.80 0.98 8.09
C GLY A 134 19.28 0.92 7.70
N ALA A 135 19.78 -0.27 7.36
CA ALA A 135 21.17 -0.42 6.90
C ALA A 135 21.45 0.33 5.58
N ARG A 136 20.53 0.23 4.60
CA ARG A 136 20.62 1.02 3.37
C ARG A 136 20.59 2.52 3.68
N MET A 137 19.62 2.95 4.46
CA MET A 137 19.47 4.35 4.85
C MET A 137 20.76 4.92 5.49
N ILE A 138 21.33 4.20 6.46
CA ILE A 138 22.56 4.63 7.14
C ILE A 138 23.72 4.71 6.15
N ASN A 139 23.86 3.75 5.24
CA ASN A 139 24.92 3.76 4.24
C ASN A 139 24.77 4.92 3.24
N GLU A 140 23.55 5.26 2.85
CA GLU A 140 23.29 6.41 1.97
C GLU A 140 23.60 7.74 2.70
N TYR A 141 23.16 7.88 3.94
CA TYR A 141 23.51 9.05 4.77
C TYR A 141 25.02 9.18 5.00
N LYS A 142 25.71 8.07 5.26
CA LYS A 142 27.17 8.09 5.42
C LYS A 142 27.85 8.67 4.17
N ARG A 143 27.48 8.19 2.99
CA ARG A 143 28.02 8.71 1.71
C ARG A 143 27.72 10.19 1.51
N PHE A 144 26.52 10.62 1.88
CA PHE A 144 26.12 12.01 1.82
C PHE A 144 27.00 12.89 2.70
N TYR A 145 27.21 12.51 3.96
CA TYR A 145 28.06 13.26 4.89
C TYR A 145 29.55 13.23 4.51
N GLU A 146 30.07 12.11 4.02
CA GLU A 146 31.46 12.00 3.54
C GLU A 146 31.69 12.89 2.31
N GLY A 147 30.70 13.10 1.45
CA GLY A 147 30.78 14.02 0.31
C GLY A 147 30.88 15.51 0.68
N PHE A 148 30.52 15.89 1.91
CA PHE A 148 30.71 17.26 2.43
C PHE A 148 32.03 17.46 3.15
N SER A 149 32.82 16.40 3.36
CA SER A 149 34.10 16.46 4.07
C SER A 149 35.31 16.64 3.14
N SER A 150 35.05 16.78 1.85
CA SER A 150 36.03 17.06 0.79
C SER A 150 35.82 18.47 0.21
#